data_160bd37f1cd8d8affadb33a1795a0353
#
_entry.id   160bd37f1cd8d8affadb33a1795a0353
#
_cell.length_a   1.000
_cell.length_b   1.000
_cell.length_c   1.000
_cell.angle_alpha   90.00
_cell.angle_beta   90.00
_cell.angle_gamma   90.00
#
_symmetry.space_group_name_H-M   'P 1'
#
loop_
_entity.id
_entity.type
_entity.pdbx_description
1 polymer ?
#
loop_
_entity_poly.entity_id
_entity_poly.type
_entity_poly.pdbx_seq_one_letter_code
_entity_poly.pdbx_strand_id
1 'polypeptide(L)'
;MSDAKQQSLLGPVATPQNTSKFQTQGLFTTGTVALHTPQANTIWNGRTTKPNQAGIRPPGTVSVALVSGALRYLFLETATDNPWADFALLRFQEAIANIRAECAERSAVIKNLLAMRAAAGMKMELVSRQKPYEFELVLYTPYHGLLMDTIAEWDNAVRSVMTLNAAGRMDSTTSRTLIESLRNLLASALERVMTDAGHVRRAIVPITRTLLWPVDPSGQTQAPDVAAITVAEPARKAAASATKTLAKKFRAELPEDVLSGARRPDHRRRMDRRRLNLTVKT
;
A
#
# COMPACT_ATOMS: atom_id res chain seq x y z
N MET A 1 -2.35 -34.90 40.39
CA MET A 1 -3.57 -35.32 39.68
C MET A 1 -4.50 -34.13 39.73
N SER A 2 -4.75 -33.38 38.72
CA SER A 2 -5.18 -33.63 37.35
C SER A 2 -4.76 -32.47 36.43
N ASP A 3 -4.04 -32.78 35.38
CA ASP A 3 -3.92 -31.95 34.18
C ASP A 3 -5.24 -32.00 33.41
N ALA A 4 -5.76 -30.87 33.05
CA ALA A 4 -6.85 -30.78 32.11
C ALA A 4 -6.63 -29.63 31.13
N LYS A 5 -6.07 -29.96 29.98
CA LYS A 5 -6.45 -29.57 28.62
C LYS A 5 -7.11 -28.19 28.45
N GLN A 6 -6.32 -27.17 28.13
CA GLN A 6 -6.78 -26.08 27.27
C GLN A 6 -6.47 -26.43 25.81
N GLN A 7 -7.40 -27.07 25.14
CA GLN A 7 -7.40 -27.26 23.71
C GLN A 7 -7.82 -25.96 23.01
N SER A 8 -6.96 -25.52 22.16
CA SER A 8 -7.06 -24.56 21.08
C SER A 8 -8.45 -24.51 20.42
N LEU A 9 -9.13 -23.37 20.59
CA LEU A 9 -10.31 -22.97 19.79
C LEU A 9 -9.89 -22.03 18.64
N LEU A 10 -8.94 -22.45 17.83
CA LEU A 10 -8.71 -21.87 16.52
C LEU A 10 -9.11 -22.92 15.49
N GLY A 11 -10.39 -22.90 15.13
CA GLY A 11 -10.88 -23.65 13.98
C GLY A 11 -10.17 -23.19 12.71
N PRO A 12 -10.04 -24.07 11.69
CA PRO A 12 -9.36 -23.74 10.46
C PRO A 12 -10.04 -22.55 9.78
N VAL A 13 -9.26 -21.50 9.52
CA VAL A 13 -9.68 -20.37 8.68
C VAL A 13 -10.07 -20.93 7.33
N ALA A 14 -11.38 -20.92 7.04
CA ALA A 14 -11.91 -21.34 5.76
C ALA A 14 -11.29 -20.46 4.66
N THR A 15 -10.44 -21.06 3.86
CA THR A 15 -9.90 -20.48 2.63
C THR A 15 -11.08 -20.19 1.70
N PRO A 16 -11.30 -18.95 1.24
CA PRO A 16 -12.37 -18.67 0.28
C PRO A 16 -12.05 -19.38 -1.03
N GLN A 17 -12.70 -20.49 -1.28
CA GLN A 17 -12.73 -21.15 -2.59
C GLN A 17 -13.59 -20.30 -3.53
N ASN A 18 -12.99 -19.27 -4.12
CA ASN A 18 -13.48 -18.64 -5.34
C ASN A 18 -12.28 -18.09 -6.11
N THR A 19 -11.47 -19.00 -6.59
CA THR A 19 -10.40 -18.72 -7.54
C THR A 19 -11.02 -18.51 -8.91
N SER A 20 -11.36 -17.26 -9.24
CA SER A 20 -11.48 -16.84 -10.63
C SER A 20 -10.18 -17.23 -11.37
N LYS A 21 -10.31 -17.75 -12.60
CA LYS A 21 -9.28 -18.34 -13.47
C LYS A 21 -8.10 -17.41 -13.87
N PHE A 22 -7.73 -16.47 -13.05
CA PHE A 22 -6.50 -15.68 -13.19
C PHE A 22 -5.38 -16.30 -12.33
N GLN A 23 -5.06 -17.57 -12.59
CA GLN A 23 -3.78 -18.11 -12.17
C GLN A 23 -2.69 -17.56 -13.11
N THR A 24 -2.23 -16.35 -12.84
CA THR A 24 -0.84 -16.04 -13.14
C THR A 24 -0.01 -16.99 -12.27
N GLN A 25 0.68 -17.94 -12.90
CA GLN A 25 1.76 -18.69 -12.26
C GLN A 25 2.90 -17.71 -11.94
N GLY A 26 2.59 -16.68 -11.14
CA GLY A 26 3.54 -15.69 -10.69
C GLY A 26 4.32 -16.27 -9.52
N LEU A 27 5.62 -16.37 -9.66
CA LEU A 27 6.52 -16.53 -8.55
C LEU A 27 6.21 -15.41 -7.54
N PHE A 28 5.75 -15.78 -6.35
CA PHE A 28 5.60 -14.88 -5.22
C PHE A 28 6.69 -15.19 -4.21
N THR A 29 7.14 -14.19 -3.51
CA THR A 29 8.08 -14.34 -2.41
C THR A 29 7.44 -13.87 -1.12
N THR A 30 7.92 -14.39 -0.01
CA THR A 30 7.52 -13.92 1.31
C THR A 30 8.57 -12.96 1.83
N GLY A 31 8.15 -11.82 2.31
CA GLY A 31 8.98 -10.87 3.02
C GLY A 31 8.67 -10.88 4.50
N THR A 32 9.71 -10.82 5.33
CA THR A 32 9.59 -10.67 6.78
C THR A 32 10.09 -9.31 7.21
N VAL A 33 9.37 -8.65 8.12
CA VAL A 33 9.78 -7.37 8.70
C VAL A 33 9.72 -7.44 10.21
N ALA A 34 10.77 -6.94 10.88
CA ALA A 34 10.83 -6.79 12.32
C ALA A 34 10.55 -5.33 12.70
N LEU A 35 9.50 -5.09 13.48
CA LEU A 35 9.07 -3.75 13.91
C LEU A 35 9.24 -3.63 15.43
N HIS A 36 9.72 -2.48 15.88
CA HIS A 36 10.13 -2.28 17.27
C HIS A 36 9.17 -1.42 18.08
N THR A 37 8.24 -0.70 17.44
CA THR A 37 7.34 0.21 18.14
C THR A 37 5.92 -0.33 18.26
N PRO A 38 5.21 -0.06 19.37
CA PRO A 38 3.80 -0.41 19.51
C PRO A 38 2.92 0.25 18.43
N GLN A 39 3.32 1.44 17.97
CA GLN A 39 2.65 2.16 16.91
C GLN A 39 2.71 1.39 15.58
N ALA A 40 3.86 0.83 15.24
CA ALA A 40 4.03 0.00 14.04
C ALA A 40 3.20 -1.29 14.13
N ASN A 41 3.17 -1.93 15.29
CA ASN A 41 2.28 -3.07 15.54
C ASN A 41 0.80 -2.71 15.32
N THR A 42 0.38 -1.52 15.78
CA THR A 42 -1.00 -1.04 15.60
C THR A 42 -1.33 -0.79 14.11
N ILE A 43 -0.40 -0.23 13.35
CA ILE A 43 -0.57 0.01 11.91
C ILE A 43 -0.61 -1.33 11.15
N TRP A 44 0.27 -2.25 11.51
CA TRP A 44 0.31 -3.56 10.83
C TRP A 44 -0.99 -4.35 11.00
N ASN A 45 -1.44 -4.49 12.23
CA ASN A 45 -2.65 -5.27 12.55
C ASN A 45 -3.95 -4.52 12.27
N GLY A 46 -3.88 -3.19 12.16
CA GLY A 46 -5.06 -2.35 12.18
C GLY A 46 -5.65 -2.24 13.59
N ARG A 47 -6.58 -1.33 13.75
CA ARG A 47 -7.32 -1.15 15.00
C ARG A 47 -8.80 -0.99 14.70
N THR A 48 -9.59 -1.92 15.17
CA THR A 48 -11.03 -1.75 15.28
C THR A 48 -11.32 -0.93 16.54
N THR A 49 -12.04 0.17 16.39
CA THR A 49 -12.46 0.98 17.53
C THR A 49 -13.81 0.50 18.02
N LYS A 50 -13.96 0.39 19.34
CA LYS A 50 -15.25 0.17 19.96
C LYS A 50 -16.09 1.45 19.86
N PRO A 51 -17.43 1.36 19.74
CA PRO A 51 -18.28 2.52 19.85
C PRO A 51 -18.01 3.23 21.19
N ASN A 52 -17.99 4.55 21.19
CA ASN A 52 -17.98 5.33 22.41
C ASN A 52 -19.33 5.24 23.13
N GLN A 53 -19.48 5.86 24.28
CA GLN A 53 -20.73 5.88 25.06
C GLN A 53 -21.94 6.44 24.28
N ALA A 54 -21.68 7.25 23.23
CA ALA A 54 -22.70 7.78 22.32
C ALA A 54 -22.98 6.86 21.12
N GLY A 55 -22.46 5.64 21.08
CA GLY A 55 -22.63 4.69 19.98
C GLY A 55 -21.80 5.03 18.72
N ILE A 56 -21.03 6.11 18.73
CA ILE A 56 -20.21 6.56 17.62
C ILE A 56 -18.90 5.74 17.61
N ARG A 57 -18.59 5.08 16.49
CA ARG A 57 -17.32 4.42 16.30
C ARG A 57 -16.28 5.43 15.78
N PRO A 58 -15.21 5.70 16.54
CA PRO A 58 -14.09 6.48 16.04
C PRO A 58 -13.49 5.77 14.82
N PRO A 59 -12.84 6.50 13.89
CA PRO A 59 -12.17 5.87 12.75
C PRO A 59 -11.12 4.86 13.22
N GLY A 60 -11.19 3.65 12.70
CA GLY A 60 -10.19 2.60 12.93
C GLY A 60 -8.93 2.85 12.10
N THR A 61 -7.86 2.14 12.40
CA THR A 61 -6.67 2.10 11.54
C THR A 61 -6.80 0.89 10.59
N VAL A 62 -6.61 1.11 9.31
CA VAL A 62 -6.64 0.04 8.30
C VAL A 62 -5.41 -0.85 8.48
N SER A 63 -5.58 -2.18 8.44
CA SER A 63 -4.45 -3.11 8.54
C SER A 63 -3.65 -3.22 7.24
N VAL A 64 -2.37 -3.53 7.36
CA VAL A 64 -1.47 -3.79 6.21
C VAL A 64 -1.99 -4.92 5.33
N ALA A 65 -2.56 -5.97 5.92
CA ALA A 65 -3.15 -7.08 5.18
C ALA A 65 -4.28 -6.63 4.24
N LEU A 66 -5.17 -5.76 4.70
CA LEU A 66 -6.24 -5.21 3.86
C LEU A 66 -5.70 -4.32 2.75
N VAL A 67 -4.72 -3.46 3.06
CA VAL A 67 -4.05 -2.60 2.07
C VAL A 67 -3.33 -3.43 1.02
N SER A 68 -2.66 -4.52 1.41
CA SER A 68 -2.01 -5.46 0.49
C SER A 68 -3.02 -6.07 -0.49
N GLY A 69 -4.18 -6.49 -0.01
CA GLY A 69 -5.26 -6.97 -0.87
C GLY A 69 -5.75 -5.91 -1.86
N ALA A 70 -5.87 -4.66 -1.41
CA ALA A 70 -6.24 -3.53 -2.25
C ALA A 70 -5.18 -3.21 -3.32
N LEU A 71 -3.90 -3.19 -2.95
CA LEU A 71 -2.78 -2.98 -3.89
C LEU A 71 -2.69 -4.10 -4.93
N ARG A 72 -2.87 -5.35 -4.51
CA ARG A 72 -2.94 -6.48 -5.45
C ARG A 72 -4.08 -6.31 -6.45
N TYR A 73 -5.26 -5.94 -5.97
CA TYR A 73 -6.41 -5.68 -6.82
C TYR A 73 -6.13 -4.57 -7.84
N LEU A 74 -5.66 -3.40 -7.39
CA LEU A 74 -5.31 -2.29 -8.26
C LEU A 74 -4.24 -2.69 -9.30
N PHE A 75 -3.21 -3.43 -8.88
CA PHE A 75 -2.18 -3.93 -9.77
C PHE A 75 -2.74 -4.81 -10.88
N LEU A 76 -3.66 -5.72 -10.56
CA LEU A 76 -4.34 -6.57 -11.57
C LEU A 76 -5.21 -5.73 -12.50
N GLU A 77 -5.90 -4.71 -12.01
CA GLU A 77 -6.72 -3.83 -12.83
C GLU A 77 -5.86 -2.94 -13.77
N THR A 78 -4.62 -2.62 -13.44
CA THR A 78 -3.73 -1.92 -14.39
C THR A 78 -3.35 -2.81 -15.57
N ALA A 79 -3.34 -4.13 -15.44
CA ALA A 79 -3.11 -5.03 -16.56
C ALA A 79 -4.21 -4.92 -17.63
N THR A 80 -5.39 -4.46 -17.26
CA THR A 80 -6.51 -4.18 -18.17
C THR A 80 -6.49 -2.77 -18.75
N ASP A 81 -5.40 -2.05 -18.56
CA ASP A 81 -5.20 -0.66 -18.98
C ASP A 81 -6.25 0.32 -18.42
N ASN A 82 -6.71 0.06 -17.20
CA ASN A 82 -7.69 0.88 -16.51
C ASN A 82 -7.04 2.18 -15.98
N PRO A 83 -7.39 3.37 -16.51
CA PRO A 83 -6.74 4.62 -16.13
C PRO A 83 -6.96 5.00 -14.66
N TRP A 84 -8.06 4.57 -14.06
CA TRP A 84 -8.32 4.82 -12.63
C TRP A 84 -7.45 3.95 -11.71
N ALA A 85 -7.16 2.72 -12.11
CA ALA A 85 -6.24 1.87 -11.37
C ALA A 85 -4.80 2.40 -11.49
N ASP A 86 -4.40 2.86 -12.69
CA ASP A 86 -3.12 3.54 -12.90
C ASP A 86 -3.00 4.76 -11.99
N PHE A 87 -4.01 5.61 -11.95
CA PHE A 87 -4.04 6.81 -11.13
C PHE A 87 -3.97 6.50 -9.63
N ALA A 88 -4.73 5.50 -9.16
CA ALA A 88 -4.70 5.09 -7.76
C ALA A 88 -3.30 4.62 -7.34
N LEU A 89 -2.61 3.84 -8.18
CA LEU A 89 -1.24 3.40 -7.90
C LEU A 89 -0.22 4.52 -7.99
N LEU A 90 -0.37 5.47 -8.91
CA LEU A 90 0.48 6.67 -8.97
C LEU A 90 0.36 7.50 -7.69
N ARG A 91 -0.86 7.72 -7.22
CA ARG A 91 -1.11 8.43 -5.94
C ARG A 91 -0.50 7.70 -4.75
N PHE A 92 -0.55 6.35 -4.76
CA PHE A 92 0.12 5.56 -3.74
C PHE A 92 1.65 5.76 -3.80
N GLN A 93 2.26 5.69 -4.99
CA GLN A 93 3.70 5.93 -5.15
C GLN A 93 4.12 7.31 -4.65
N GLU A 94 3.34 8.35 -4.98
CA GLU A 94 3.60 9.71 -4.50
C GLU A 94 3.48 9.82 -2.97
N ALA A 95 2.42 9.24 -2.39
CA ALA A 95 2.24 9.23 -0.94
C ALA A 95 3.38 8.51 -0.22
N ILE A 96 3.81 7.37 -0.73
CA ILE A 96 4.96 6.63 -0.19
C ILE A 96 6.26 7.43 -0.30
N ALA A 97 6.50 8.08 -1.44
CA ALA A 97 7.68 8.92 -1.62
C ALA A 97 7.73 10.07 -0.59
N ASN A 98 6.59 10.72 -0.34
CA ASN A 98 6.46 11.77 0.67
C ASN A 98 6.69 11.24 2.09
N ILE A 99 6.13 10.08 2.43
CA ILE A 99 6.36 9.44 3.75
C ILE A 99 7.84 9.12 3.95
N ARG A 100 8.50 8.54 2.94
CA ARG A 100 9.91 8.20 3.02
C ARG A 100 10.81 9.42 3.14
N ALA A 101 10.49 10.52 2.43
CA ALA A 101 11.19 11.79 2.56
C ALA A 101 11.09 12.34 3.99
N GLU A 102 9.90 12.37 4.58
CA GLU A 102 9.68 12.80 5.96
C GLU A 102 10.40 11.89 6.97
N CYS A 103 10.35 10.57 6.78
CA CYS A 103 11.07 9.61 7.62
C CYS A 103 12.59 9.80 7.54
N ALA A 104 13.12 10.06 6.35
CA ALA A 104 14.55 10.32 6.14
C ALA A 104 14.99 11.59 6.86
N GLU A 105 14.22 12.67 6.75
CA GLU A 105 14.50 13.93 7.44
C GLU A 105 14.56 13.74 8.97
N ARG A 106 13.55 13.07 9.54
CA ARG A 106 13.51 12.80 10.99
C ARG A 106 14.66 11.89 11.44
N SER A 107 15.01 10.91 10.62
CA SER A 107 16.12 10.01 10.93
C SER A 107 17.51 10.67 10.81
N ALA A 108 17.66 11.69 9.97
CA ALA A 108 18.93 12.38 9.79
C ALA A 108 19.42 13.07 11.08
N VAL A 109 18.50 13.66 11.83
CA VAL A 109 18.83 14.33 13.11
C VAL A 109 19.46 13.36 14.11
N ILE A 110 18.86 12.16 14.25
CA ILE A 110 19.39 11.15 15.18
C ILE A 110 20.69 10.54 14.68
N LYS A 111 20.86 10.32 13.37
CA LYS A 111 22.09 9.81 12.78
C LYS A 111 23.26 10.74 13.11
N ASN A 112 23.07 12.05 12.99
CA ASN A 112 24.08 13.04 13.34
C ASN A 112 24.41 12.98 14.83
N LEU A 113 23.42 12.89 15.71
CA LEU A 113 23.63 12.76 17.16
C LEU A 113 24.42 11.48 17.50
N LEU A 114 24.04 10.34 16.89
CA LEU A 114 24.74 9.07 17.11
C LEU A 114 26.20 9.15 16.66
N ALA A 115 26.47 9.78 15.50
CA ALA A 115 27.82 9.98 14.99
C ALA A 115 28.65 10.86 15.92
N MET A 116 28.12 11.97 16.42
CA MET A 116 28.77 12.83 17.42
C MET A 116 29.10 12.08 18.71
N ARG A 117 28.18 11.27 19.21
CA ARG A 117 28.38 10.47 20.43
C ARG A 117 29.43 9.38 20.22
N ALA A 118 29.41 8.72 19.07
CA ALA A 118 30.42 7.73 18.72
C ALA A 118 31.82 8.37 18.63
N ALA A 119 31.96 9.55 18.05
CA ALA A 119 33.20 10.30 18.03
C ALA A 119 33.71 10.69 19.43
N ALA A 120 32.81 10.87 20.40
CA ALA A 120 33.13 11.10 21.81
C ALA A 120 33.36 9.78 22.61
N GLY A 121 33.47 8.62 21.93
CA GLY A 121 33.67 7.33 22.58
C GLY A 121 32.43 6.74 23.26
N MET A 122 31.25 7.32 23.07
CA MET A 122 30.02 6.83 23.66
C MET A 122 29.20 5.99 22.67
N LYS A 123 28.94 4.73 22.99
CA LYS A 123 28.05 3.88 22.21
C LYS A 123 26.59 4.19 22.59
N MET A 124 25.82 4.63 21.60
CA MET A 124 24.39 4.87 21.75
C MET A 124 23.65 4.20 20.58
N GLU A 125 22.55 3.54 20.87
CA GLU A 125 21.74 2.83 19.89
C GLU A 125 20.32 3.41 19.87
N LEU A 126 19.59 3.14 18.78
CA LEU A 126 18.18 3.50 18.70
C LEU A 126 17.40 2.73 19.78
N VAL A 127 16.44 3.41 20.41
CA VAL A 127 15.47 2.74 21.26
C VAL A 127 14.86 1.58 20.49
N SER A 128 14.94 0.39 21.08
CA SER A 128 14.42 -0.82 20.46
C SER A 128 13.78 -1.71 21.53
N ARG A 129 12.81 -2.48 21.09
CA ARG A 129 12.23 -3.52 21.91
C ARG A 129 13.20 -4.71 21.95
N GLN A 130 13.39 -5.34 23.10
CA GLN A 130 14.23 -6.55 23.22
C GLN A 130 13.75 -7.68 22.32
N LYS A 131 12.42 -7.82 22.18
CA LYS A 131 11.79 -8.78 21.29
C LYS A 131 10.92 -8.01 20.30
N PRO A 132 11.38 -7.78 19.06
CA PRO A 132 10.61 -7.08 18.04
C PRO A 132 9.32 -7.82 17.68
N TYR A 133 8.38 -7.11 17.07
CA TYR A 133 7.24 -7.74 16.43
C TYR A 133 7.68 -8.21 15.05
N GLU A 134 7.61 -9.50 14.81
CA GLU A 134 7.93 -10.10 13.50
C GLU A 134 6.64 -10.30 12.72
N PHE A 135 6.63 -9.82 11.49
CA PHE A 135 5.50 -9.92 10.58
C PHE A 135 5.94 -10.45 9.23
N GLU A 136 5.07 -11.24 8.66
CA GLU A 136 5.27 -11.85 7.35
C GLU A 136 4.22 -11.33 6.37
N LEU A 137 4.64 -11.04 5.15
CA LEU A 137 3.77 -10.61 4.06
C LEU A 137 4.15 -11.32 2.78
N VAL A 138 3.15 -11.87 2.10
CA VAL A 138 3.34 -12.45 0.77
C VAL A 138 3.39 -11.32 -0.26
N LEU A 139 4.50 -11.26 -0.98
CA LEU A 139 4.78 -10.19 -1.96
C LEU A 139 4.29 -10.62 -3.36
N TYR A 140 3.05 -10.33 -3.67
CA TYR A 140 2.45 -10.61 -4.99
C TYR A 140 2.77 -9.54 -6.03
N THR A 141 3.14 -8.34 -5.61
CA THR A 141 3.39 -7.19 -6.48
C THR A 141 4.55 -6.37 -5.93
N PRO A 142 5.24 -5.57 -6.76
CA PRO A 142 6.30 -4.68 -6.28
C PRO A 142 5.82 -3.67 -5.23
N TYR A 143 4.52 -3.37 -5.19
CA TYR A 143 3.93 -2.44 -4.21
C TYR A 143 3.89 -3.01 -2.79
N HIS A 144 3.86 -4.33 -2.64
CA HIS A 144 3.96 -4.97 -1.32
C HIS A 144 5.35 -4.79 -0.71
N GLY A 145 6.41 -4.97 -1.52
CA GLY A 145 7.79 -4.70 -1.08
C GLY A 145 7.95 -3.22 -0.70
N LEU A 146 7.49 -2.32 -1.57
CA LEU A 146 7.53 -0.88 -1.32
C LEU A 146 6.79 -0.49 -0.02
N LEU A 147 5.64 -1.11 0.25
CA LEU A 147 4.88 -0.90 1.49
C LEU A 147 5.66 -1.39 2.71
N MET A 148 6.24 -2.60 2.67
CA MET A 148 7.03 -3.16 3.76
C MET A 148 8.24 -2.29 4.09
N ASP A 149 9.01 -1.90 3.06
CA ASP A 149 10.18 -1.03 3.22
C ASP A 149 9.79 0.30 3.87
N THR A 150 8.67 0.88 3.42
CA THR A 150 8.16 2.14 3.97
C THR A 150 7.77 2.03 5.43
N ILE A 151 7.11 0.93 5.80
CA ILE A 151 6.72 0.70 7.22
C ILE A 151 7.96 0.51 8.09
N ALA A 152 8.98 -0.21 7.61
CA ALA A 152 10.26 -0.36 8.31
C ALA A 152 11.00 0.97 8.48
N GLU A 153 11.06 1.79 7.43
CA GLU A 153 11.65 3.14 7.49
C GLU A 153 10.85 4.05 8.44
N TRP A 154 9.53 3.94 8.43
CA TRP A 154 8.66 4.69 9.32
C TRP A 154 8.86 4.26 10.78
N ASP A 155 8.95 2.96 11.08
CA ASP A 155 9.25 2.46 12.43
C ASP A 155 10.62 3.00 12.92
N ASN A 156 11.62 3.02 12.05
CA ASN A 156 12.94 3.59 12.36
C ASN A 156 12.87 5.11 12.62
N ALA A 157 12.03 5.86 11.91
CA ALA A 157 11.83 7.29 12.15
C ALA A 157 11.17 7.53 13.51
N VAL A 158 10.16 6.75 13.88
CA VAL A 158 9.51 6.79 15.20
C VAL A 158 10.53 6.48 16.31
N ARG A 159 11.33 5.42 16.14
CA ARG A 159 12.43 5.07 17.09
C ARG A 159 13.44 6.20 17.23
N SER A 160 13.75 6.89 16.14
CA SER A 160 14.65 8.06 16.14
C SER A 160 14.10 9.17 17.02
N VAL A 161 12.82 9.52 16.88
CA VAL A 161 12.14 10.52 17.72
C VAL A 161 12.13 10.10 19.20
N MET A 162 11.81 8.82 19.47
CA MET A 162 11.84 8.27 20.84
C MET A 162 13.25 8.32 21.46
N THR A 163 14.28 8.06 20.66
CA THR A 163 15.67 8.10 21.10
C THR A 163 16.10 9.54 21.43
N LEU A 164 15.70 10.54 20.64
CA LEU A 164 15.97 11.96 20.93
C LEU A 164 15.30 12.40 22.23
N ASN A 165 14.08 11.94 22.49
CA ASN A 165 13.40 12.22 23.76
C ASN A 165 14.15 11.55 24.92
N ALA A 166 14.46 10.27 24.83
CA ALA A 166 15.20 9.54 25.87
C ALA A 166 16.59 10.14 26.14
N ALA A 167 17.22 10.73 25.13
CA ALA A 167 18.51 11.44 25.25
C ALA A 167 18.39 12.88 25.80
N GLY A 168 17.18 13.33 26.16
CA GLY A 168 16.92 14.69 26.66
C GLY A 168 17.14 15.79 25.59
N ARG A 169 17.14 15.44 24.31
CA ARG A 169 17.30 16.38 23.19
C ARG A 169 15.98 16.87 22.61
N MET A 170 14.88 16.30 23.06
CA MET A 170 13.53 16.66 22.65
C MET A 170 12.61 16.49 23.85
N ASP A 171 11.71 17.43 24.07
CA ASP A 171 10.68 17.29 25.09
C ASP A 171 9.60 16.29 24.73
N SER A 172 8.91 15.76 25.72
CA SER A 172 7.91 14.70 25.53
C SER A 172 6.69 15.14 24.73
N THR A 173 6.32 16.42 24.76
CA THR A 173 5.18 16.97 24.02
C THR A 173 5.51 17.02 22.54
N THR A 174 6.67 17.59 22.19
CA THR A 174 7.16 17.64 20.80
C THR A 174 7.35 16.24 20.24
N SER A 175 7.95 15.31 21.00
CA SER A 175 8.11 13.92 20.61
C SER A 175 6.77 13.27 20.26
N ARG A 176 5.76 13.43 21.13
CA ARG A 176 4.42 12.90 20.92
C ARG A 176 3.77 13.46 19.66
N THR A 177 3.83 14.77 19.48
CA THR A 177 3.26 15.45 18.30
C THR A 177 3.89 14.96 17.00
N LEU A 178 5.22 14.79 16.98
CA LEU A 178 5.93 14.27 15.79
C LEU A 178 5.56 12.82 15.49
N ILE A 179 5.49 11.95 16.50
CA ILE A 179 5.07 10.56 16.32
C ILE A 179 3.64 10.49 15.79
N GLU A 180 2.76 11.34 16.31
CA GLU A 180 1.36 11.40 15.88
C GLU A 180 1.22 11.94 14.45
N SER A 181 2.03 12.93 14.06
CA SER A 181 2.12 13.43 12.69
C SER A 181 2.57 12.33 11.70
N LEU A 182 3.66 11.62 12.01
CA LEU A 182 4.15 10.50 11.20
C LEU A 182 3.09 9.39 11.09
N ARG A 183 2.40 9.08 12.18
CA ARG A 183 1.33 8.09 12.19
C ARG A 183 0.17 8.51 11.29
N ASN A 184 -0.28 9.75 11.38
CA ASN A 184 -1.39 10.26 10.61
C ASN A 184 -1.05 10.31 9.11
N LEU A 185 0.20 10.64 8.76
CA LEU A 185 0.68 10.64 7.39
C LEU A 185 0.59 9.23 6.78
N LEU A 186 1.10 8.22 7.48
CA LEU A 186 1.05 6.82 7.01
C LEU A 186 -0.39 6.30 6.99
N ALA A 187 -1.17 6.49 8.05
CA ALA A 187 -2.55 6.01 8.13
C ALA A 187 -3.42 6.59 7.01
N SER A 188 -3.31 7.91 6.74
CA SER A 188 -4.08 8.54 5.67
C SER A 188 -3.71 8.03 4.27
N ALA A 189 -2.44 7.68 4.04
CA ALA A 189 -2.01 7.05 2.79
C ALA A 189 -2.63 5.65 2.63
N LEU A 190 -2.62 4.83 3.68
CA LEU A 190 -3.22 3.49 3.68
C LEU A 190 -4.74 3.54 3.48
N GLU A 191 -5.43 4.44 4.16
CA GLU A 191 -6.88 4.64 4.00
C GLU A 191 -7.24 5.10 2.59
N ARG A 192 -6.40 5.95 1.98
CA ARG A 192 -6.60 6.39 0.59
C ARG A 192 -6.53 5.24 -0.39
N VAL A 193 -5.56 4.35 -0.25
CA VAL A 193 -5.47 3.14 -1.09
C VAL A 193 -6.73 2.29 -0.99
N MET A 194 -7.23 2.07 0.22
CA MET A 194 -8.47 1.32 0.45
C MET A 194 -9.68 1.99 -0.20
N THR A 195 -9.76 3.32 -0.07
CA THR A 195 -10.83 4.11 -0.66
C THR A 195 -10.78 4.04 -2.19
N ASP A 196 -9.62 4.29 -2.77
CA ASP A 196 -9.39 4.25 -4.22
C ASP A 196 -9.70 2.85 -4.79
N ALA A 197 -9.17 1.79 -4.18
CA ALA A 197 -9.48 0.42 -4.57
C ALA A 197 -10.97 0.07 -4.47
N GLY A 198 -11.62 0.51 -3.39
CA GLY A 198 -13.06 0.32 -3.20
C GLY A 198 -13.90 1.02 -4.27
N HIS A 199 -13.49 2.21 -4.72
CA HIS A 199 -14.15 2.93 -5.80
C HIS A 199 -13.91 2.27 -7.16
N VAL A 200 -12.65 1.94 -7.48
CA VAL A 200 -12.30 1.22 -8.72
C VAL A 200 -13.15 -0.06 -8.80
N ARG A 201 -13.18 -0.84 -7.75
CA ARG A 201 -13.89 -2.13 -7.72
C ARG A 201 -15.40 -2.00 -7.91
N ARG A 202 -16.04 -1.08 -7.20
CA ARG A 202 -17.52 -1.02 -7.13
C ARG A 202 -18.15 -0.20 -8.22
N ALA A 203 -17.51 0.89 -8.62
CA ALA A 203 -18.13 1.88 -9.50
C ALA A 203 -17.52 1.92 -10.91
N ILE A 204 -16.24 1.67 -11.03
CA ILE A 204 -15.48 1.93 -12.27
C ILE A 204 -15.32 0.66 -13.11
N VAL A 205 -14.89 -0.43 -12.50
CA VAL A 205 -14.62 -1.68 -13.21
C VAL A 205 -15.81 -2.21 -14.02
N PRO A 206 -17.06 -2.21 -13.51
CA PRO A 206 -18.18 -2.67 -14.32
C PRO A 206 -18.35 -1.87 -15.61
N ILE A 207 -18.19 -0.54 -15.54
CA ILE A 207 -18.35 0.36 -16.69
C ILE A 207 -17.15 0.28 -17.64
N THR A 208 -15.93 0.30 -17.11
CA THR A 208 -14.73 0.26 -17.94
C THR A 208 -14.59 -1.08 -18.65
N ARG A 209 -14.94 -2.19 -18.05
CA ARG A 209 -14.93 -3.50 -18.71
C ARG A 209 -15.88 -3.57 -19.88
N THR A 210 -17.09 -3.03 -19.73
CA THR A 210 -18.07 -3.00 -20.83
C THR A 210 -17.62 -2.14 -22.01
N LEU A 211 -16.91 -1.03 -21.73
CA LEU A 211 -16.45 -0.09 -22.76
C LEU A 211 -15.13 -0.49 -23.39
N LEU A 212 -14.21 -1.04 -22.62
CA LEU A 212 -12.89 -1.45 -23.09
C LEU A 212 -12.90 -2.85 -23.74
N TRP A 213 -13.87 -3.69 -23.33
CA TRP A 213 -14.01 -5.07 -23.79
C TRP A 213 -15.47 -5.37 -24.07
N PRO A 214 -15.98 -4.95 -25.24
CA PRO A 214 -17.34 -5.25 -25.61
C PRO A 214 -17.54 -6.76 -25.62
N VAL A 215 -18.62 -7.20 -25.02
CA VAL A 215 -19.06 -8.60 -25.04
C VAL A 215 -19.40 -8.93 -26.49
N ASP A 216 -18.81 -9.98 -27.02
CA ASP A 216 -19.12 -10.53 -28.33
C ASP A 216 -20.61 -10.94 -28.35
N PRO A 217 -21.29 -10.90 -29.50
CA PRO A 217 -22.68 -11.32 -29.66
C PRO A 217 -22.97 -12.73 -29.17
N SER A 218 -21.96 -13.59 -29.02
CA SER A 218 -22.07 -14.93 -28.43
C SER A 218 -22.11 -14.95 -26.91
N GLY A 219 -21.99 -13.80 -26.23
CA GLY A 219 -21.95 -13.69 -24.78
C GLY A 219 -20.64 -14.15 -24.12
N GLN A 220 -19.63 -14.48 -24.94
CA GLN A 220 -18.30 -14.80 -24.42
C GLN A 220 -17.46 -13.52 -24.36
N THR A 221 -17.10 -13.12 -23.16
CA THR A 221 -16.00 -12.15 -22.96
C THR A 221 -14.73 -12.89 -23.42
N GLN A 222 -14.21 -12.56 -24.58
CA GLN A 222 -12.82 -12.87 -24.90
C GLN A 222 -11.99 -12.10 -23.84
N ALA A 223 -11.59 -12.82 -22.79
CA ALA A 223 -10.56 -12.30 -21.89
C ALA A 223 -9.31 -12.12 -22.74
N PRO A 224 -8.89 -10.87 -23.00
CA PRO A 224 -7.73 -10.65 -23.82
C PRO A 224 -6.54 -11.34 -23.16
N ASP A 225 -5.67 -11.87 -23.99
CA ASP A 225 -4.39 -12.42 -23.54
C ASP A 225 -3.68 -11.35 -22.71
N VAL A 226 -3.64 -11.55 -21.39
CA VAL A 226 -3.29 -10.53 -20.36
C VAL A 226 -1.90 -9.92 -20.58
N ALA A 227 -1.11 -10.51 -21.48
CA ALA A 227 0.24 -10.06 -21.79
C ALA A 227 0.31 -8.82 -22.70
N ALA A 228 -0.77 -8.37 -23.35
CA ALA A 228 -0.64 -7.48 -24.50
C ALA A 228 -1.59 -6.30 -24.62
N ILE A 229 -2.39 -5.92 -23.62
CA ILE A 229 -3.40 -4.89 -23.85
C ILE A 229 -2.85 -3.50 -23.59
N THR A 230 -2.59 -2.80 -24.67
CA THR A 230 -2.61 -1.34 -24.72
C THR A 230 -3.93 -0.94 -25.37
N VAL A 231 -4.86 -0.45 -24.58
CA VAL A 231 -6.13 0.07 -25.09
C VAL A 231 -5.85 1.39 -25.82
N ALA A 232 -6.46 1.56 -27.00
CA ALA A 232 -6.31 2.80 -27.75
C ALA A 232 -6.77 4.02 -26.92
N GLU A 233 -6.05 5.12 -27.01
CA GLU A 233 -6.33 6.36 -26.27
C GLU A 233 -7.80 6.81 -26.33
N PRO A 234 -8.50 6.77 -27.51
CA PRO A 234 -9.91 7.12 -27.57
C PRO A 234 -10.81 6.26 -26.66
N ALA A 235 -10.53 4.97 -26.56
CA ALA A 235 -11.32 4.08 -25.69
C ALA A 235 -11.04 4.35 -24.20
N ARG A 236 -9.79 4.67 -23.82
CA ARG A 236 -9.44 5.11 -22.47
C ARG A 236 -10.17 6.40 -22.10
N LYS A 237 -10.18 7.40 -23.00
CA LYS A 237 -10.88 8.68 -22.81
C LYS A 237 -12.40 8.48 -22.71
N ALA A 238 -12.98 7.61 -23.52
CA ALA A 238 -14.40 7.27 -23.46
C ALA A 238 -14.77 6.61 -22.11
N ALA A 239 -13.98 5.64 -21.67
CA ALA A 239 -14.17 4.97 -20.38
C ALA A 239 -14.05 5.94 -19.20
N ALA A 240 -13.08 6.84 -19.23
CA ALA A 240 -12.91 7.88 -18.22
C ALA A 240 -14.06 8.89 -18.20
N SER A 241 -14.53 9.31 -19.38
CA SER A 241 -15.67 10.22 -19.52
C SER A 241 -16.95 9.60 -18.97
N ALA A 242 -17.25 8.35 -19.30
CA ALA A 242 -18.42 7.63 -18.79
C ALA A 242 -18.41 7.47 -17.26
N THR A 243 -17.22 7.45 -16.66
CA THR A 243 -17.04 7.32 -15.21
C THR A 243 -16.87 8.68 -14.50
N LYS A 244 -16.89 9.80 -15.23
CA LYS A 244 -16.62 11.14 -14.68
C LYS A 244 -17.56 11.53 -13.54
N THR A 245 -18.82 11.15 -13.59
CA THR A 245 -19.80 11.40 -12.51
C THR A 245 -19.49 10.61 -11.24
N LEU A 246 -18.92 9.42 -11.38
CA LEU A 246 -18.47 8.59 -10.28
C LEU A 246 -17.14 9.10 -9.71
N ALA A 247 -16.34 9.74 -10.55
CA ALA A 247 -15.07 10.36 -10.18
C ALA A 247 -15.23 11.54 -9.22
N LYS A 248 -16.38 12.21 -9.17
CA LYS A 248 -16.66 13.24 -8.14
C LYS A 248 -16.51 12.68 -6.72
N LYS A 249 -16.74 11.39 -6.51
CA LYS A 249 -16.48 10.69 -5.25
C LYS A 249 -14.99 10.48 -4.96
N PHE A 250 -14.14 10.43 -5.97
CA PHE A 250 -12.67 10.37 -5.82
C PHE A 250 -12.06 11.70 -5.39
N ARG A 251 -12.81 12.79 -5.40
CA ARG A 251 -12.33 14.17 -5.15
C ARG A 251 -11.10 14.54 -6.00
N ALA A 252 -10.93 13.90 -7.14
CA ALA A 252 -9.83 14.17 -8.05
C ALA A 252 -10.29 13.92 -9.49
N GLU A 253 -9.92 14.81 -10.37
CA GLU A 253 -10.02 14.58 -11.81
C GLU A 253 -8.82 13.76 -12.27
N LEU A 254 -9.04 12.89 -13.27
CA LEU A 254 -7.93 12.16 -13.89
C LEU A 254 -7.07 13.17 -14.67
N PRO A 255 -5.76 13.26 -14.39
CA PRO A 255 -4.85 14.07 -15.19
C PRO A 255 -4.81 13.60 -16.65
N GLU A 256 -4.63 14.52 -17.59
CA GLU A 256 -4.63 14.22 -19.04
C GLU A 256 -3.47 13.27 -19.41
N ASP A 257 -2.34 13.38 -18.74
CA ASP A 257 -1.17 12.49 -18.91
C ASP A 257 -1.45 11.03 -18.49
N VAL A 258 -2.32 10.84 -17.50
CA VAL A 258 -2.80 9.50 -17.09
C VAL A 258 -3.85 9.00 -18.07
N LEU A 259 -4.75 9.88 -18.54
CA LEU A 259 -5.79 9.55 -19.52
C LEU A 259 -5.18 9.09 -20.85
N SER A 260 -4.18 9.81 -21.35
CA SER A 260 -3.45 9.46 -22.58
C SER A 260 -2.54 8.24 -22.41
N GLY A 261 -2.26 7.84 -21.17
CA GLY A 261 -1.30 6.78 -20.86
C GLY A 261 0.16 7.23 -20.94
N ALA A 262 0.42 8.55 -21.08
CA ALA A 262 1.77 9.11 -21.04
C ALA A 262 2.40 8.94 -19.65
N ARG A 263 1.61 9.05 -18.59
CA ARG A 263 2.01 8.79 -17.23
C ARG A 263 1.35 7.52 -16.71
N ARG A 264 2.20 6.53 -16.42
CA ARG A 264 1.79 5.20 -15.94
C ARG A 264 2.60 4.81 -14.70
N PRO A 265 2.08 3.91 -13.85
CA PRO A 265 2.82 3.35 -12.73
C PRO A 265 4.15 2.70 -13.17
N ASP A 266 5.16 2.70 -12.33
CA ASP A 266 6.53 2.28 -12.67
C ASP A 266 6.63 0.86 -13.22
N HIS A 267 5.80 -0.06 -12.73
CA HIS A 267 5.78 -1.44 -13.23
C HIS A 267 5.33 -1.50 -14.69
N ARG A 268 4.39 -0.65 -15.12
CA ARG A 268 3.91 -0.55 -16.52
C ARG A 268 4.99 0.05 -17.41
N ARG A 269 5.67 1.10 -16.99
CA ARG A 269 6.79 1.70 -17.73
C ARG A 269 7.92 0.71 -17.97
N ARG A 270 8.21 -0.18 -17.01
CA ARG A 270 9.23 -1.22 -17.18
C ARG A 270 8.80 -2.28 -18.19
N MET A 271 7.53 -2.64 -18.23
CA MET A 271 6.99 -3.58 -19.21
C MET A 271 7.04 -2.99 -20.62
N ASP A 272 6.63 -1.75 -20.80
CA ASP A 272 6.64 -1.05 -22.09
C ASP A 272 8.07 -0.95 -22.65
N ARG A 273 9.06 -0.61 -21.82
CA ARG A 273 10.49 -0.58 -22.21
C ARG A 273 11.01 -1.95 -22.63
N ARG A 274 10.64 -3.02 -21.94
CA ARG A 274 11.04 -4.40 -22.33
C ARG A 274 10.44 -4.82 -23.66
N ARG A 275 9.20 -4.46 -23.95
CA ARG A 275 8.54 -4.72 -25.24
C ARG A 275 9.22 -3.97 -26.38
N LEU A 276 9.49 -2.67 -26.21
CA LEU A 276 10.21 -1.87 -27.20
C LEU A 276 11.59 -2.47 -27.51
N ASN A 277 12.31 -2.96 -26.53
CA ASN A 277 13.62 -3.59 -26.72
C ASN A 277 13.54 -4.98 -27.39
N LEU A 278 12.42 -5.68 -27.31
CA LEU A 278 12.20 -6.94 -28.00
C LEU A 278 11.82 -6.72 -29.47
N THR A 279 11.03 -5.68 -29.78
CA THR A 279 10.65 -5.33 -31.16
C THR A 279 11.80 -4.75 -31.99
N VAL A 280 12.82 -4.17 -31.36
CA VAL A 280 14.03 -3.66 -32.06
C VAL A 280 15.04 -4.77 -32.36
N LYS A 281 14.88 -5.97 -31.80
CA LYS A 281 15.80 -7.12 -32.02
C LYS A 281 15.27 -8.16 -33.01
N THR A 282 14.09 -7.97 -33.59
CA THR A 282 13.51 -8.78 -34.68
C THR A 282 13.61 -8.03 -35.99
#